data_b746f505663188dc19a93087d99a3d7c
#
_entry.id   b746f505663188dc19a93087d99a3d7c
#
_cell.length_a   1.000
_cell.length_b   1.000
_cell.length_c   1.000
_cell.angle_alpha   90.00
_cell.angle_beta   90.00
_cell.angle_gamma   90.00
#
_symmetry.space_group_name_H-M   'P 1'
#
loop_
_entity.id
_entity.type
_entity.pdbx_description
1 polymer ?
#
loop_
_entity_poly.entity_id
_entity_poly.type
_entity_poly.pdbx_seq_one_letter_code
_entity_poly.pdbx_strand_id
1 'polypeptide(L)'
;MGSTSPLRESRKLFSPLRLGEMNLEHRVVMSPLTRLRCPGGFPTSVVTEYYTQRATKGGLLITEGMHPSLMIFLIRAVFRKNSRGCVSPRRCLQRSLLNLLQWKKVTDAVHAKGAFMACQLWHVGRAAVSISLGGRQPLSSSATNIGYFNRTTPGGYKVPNETARPMTLQDIKDTIDDHVHAAKCAIEAGFDCVEIVTLPRWRRRLESNETKASGNGYLLDQFLNSNVNLRTDAYGGTKENRARFTLEVLDAVIAAIGASRVSIRMSPWGTVWVPLDADPIANYRYVLSEVEKRGVAYVCLTQPQADLLLEEKTKWENMYTAIKLGKVAATVEDLHLGHFQEVLKTTPILASGSYDGENCFEEVERGEMDAITFGRWFISNPDLVAKLRLGKRLTNWNPATFYVSAGMFESDGYTDYPFGEVEDEEAAK
;
A
#
# COMPACT_ATOMS: atom_id res chain seq x y z
N MET A 1 34.13 24.26 11.27
CA MET A 1 34.46 24.02 9.85
C MET A 1 33.41 23.03 9.35
N GLY A 2 32.39 23.53 8.66
CA GLY A 2 31.32 22.69 8.14
C GLY A 2 31.83 21.95 6.90
N SER A 3 31.93 20.63 6.98
CA SER A 3 32.13 19.78 5.82
C SER A 3 30.88 19.93 4.95
N THR A 4 30.99 20.65 3.85
CA THR A 4 30.00 20.61 2.78
C THR A 4 30.06 19.20 2.19
N SER A 5 29.09 18.36 2.59
CA SER A 5 28.89 17.06 1.94
C SER A 5 28.69 17.31 0.45
N PRO A 6 29.38 16.61 -0.46
CA PRO A 6 29.18 16.81 -1.89
C PRO A 6 27.69 16.61 -2.22
N LEU A 7 27.17 17.45 -3.10
CA LEU A 7 25.82 17.36 -3.63
C LEU A 7 25.52 15.89 -3.98
N ARG A 8 24.46 15.32 -3.40
CA ARG A 8 24.07 13.91 -3.63
C ARG A 8 23.42 13.72 -5.01
N GLU A 9 23.41 14.73 -5.85
CA GLU A 9 22.73 14.79 -7.15
C GLU A 9 23.21 13.73 -8.14
N SER A 10 24.50 13.36 -8.08
CA SER A 10 25.06 12.29 -8.91
C SER A 10 24.70 10.87 -8.48
N ARG A 11 24.00 10.72 -7.36
CA ARG A 11 23.58 9.41 -6.85
C ARG A 11 22.49 8.82 -7.73
N LYS A 12 22.55 7.50 -7.96
CA LYS A 12 21.60 6.75 -8.80
C LYS A 12 20.14 6.95 -8.37
N LEU A 13 19.88 7.22 -7.08
CA LEU A 13 18.55 7.54 -6.57
C LEU A 13 17.89 8.74 -7.27
N PHE A 14 18.69 9.67 -7.84
CA PHE A 14 18.22 10.85 -8.58
C PHE A 14 18.37 10.71 -10.09
N SER A 15 18.59 9.50 -10.59
CA SER A 15 18.62 9.21 -12.02
C SER A 15 17.26 8.73 -12.54
N PRO A 16 16.98 8.90 -13.85
CA PRO A 16 15.72 8.46 -14.43
C PRO A 16 15.45 6.95 -14.26
N LEU A 17 14.16 6.61 -14.23
CA LEU A 17 13.69 5.23 -14.19
C LEU A 17 12.36 5.11 -14.96
N ARG A 18 12.23 4.08 -15.77
CA ARG A 18 10.95 3.78 -16.43
C ARG A 18 10.18 2.73 -15.66
N LEU A 19 8.91 3.02 -15.32
CA LEU A 19 7.97 2.11 -14.69
C LEU A 19 6.71 2.00 -15.58
N GLY A 20 6.59 0.94 -16.36
CA GLY A 20 5.51 0.80 -17.35
C GLY A 20 5.50 1.97 -18.35
N GLU A 21 4.45 2.80 -18.31
CA GLU A 21 4.31 4.00 -19.15
C GLU A 21 4.89 5.27 -18.49
N MET A 22 5.25 5.23 -17.20
CA MET A 22 5.76 6.37 -16.45
C MET A 22 7.28 6.50 -16.62
N ASN A 23 7.75 7.67 -17.05
CA ASN A 23 9.16 8.00 -17.13
C ASN A 23 9.55 8.90 -15.96
N LEU A 24 10.03 8.30 -14.88
CA LEU A 24 10.42 9.04 -13.68
C LEU A 24 11.75 9.77 -13.90
N GLU A 25 11.91 10.96 -13.31
CA GLU A 25 13.19 11.70 -13.30
C GLU A 25 14.06 11.36 -12.07
N HIS A 26 13.46 10.71 -11.06
CA HIS A 26 14.17 10.23 -9.86
C HIS A 26 13.49 8.98 -9.30
N ARG A 27 14.19 8.26 -8.42
CA ARG A 27 13.79 6.97 -7.85
C ARG A 27 13.26 7.06 -6.42
N VAL A 28 12.90 8.25 -5.97
CA VAL A 28 12.24 8.51 -4.68
C VAL A 28 10.74 8.46 -4.92
N VAL A 29 10.05 7.50 -4.30
CA VAL A 29 8.61 7.27 -4.50
C VAL A 29 7.85 7.49 -3.19
N MET A 30 6.72 8.19 -3.25
CA MET A 30 5.84 8.31 -2.10
C MET A 30 5.04 7.03 -1.89
N SER A 31 5.30 6.36 -0.77
CA SER A 31 4.58 5.15 -0.34
C SER A 31 3.11 5.42 -0.06
N PRO A 32 2.22 4.45 -0.27
CA PRO A 32 0.81 4.56 0.14
C PRO A 32 0.70 4.79 1.64
N LEU A 33 -0.03 5.82 2.03
CA LEU A 33 -0.20 6.25 3.41
C LEU A 33 -1.67 6.55 3.71
N THR A 34 -2.35 5.67 4.42
CA THR A 34 -3.72 5.93 4.89
C THR A 34 -3.70 7.04 5.94
N ARG A 35 -4.32 8.18 5.66
CA ARG A 35 -4.36 9.34 6.53
C ARG A 35 -5.74 9.61 7.12
N LEU A 36 -6.79 8.94 6.61
CA LEU A 36 -8.19 9.10 7.02
C LEU A 36 -8.70 10.55 6.86
N ARG A 37 -8.28 11.25 5.81
CA ARG A 37 -8.70 12.63 5.50
C ARG A 37 -9.76 12.69 4.40
N CYS A 38 -10.33 11.55 4.01
CA CYS A 38 -11.41 11.46 3.02
C CYS A 38 -12.75 11.18 3.72
N PRO A 39 -13.48 12.18 4.22
CA PRO A 39 -14.77 11.98 4.89
C PRO A 39 -15.77 11.32 3.94
N GLY A 40 -16.37 10.22 4.39
CA GLY A 40 -17.28 9.43 3.55
C GLY A 40 -16.61 8.75 2.34
N GLY A 41 -15.27 8.72 2.29
CA GLY A 41 -14.49 8.15 1.20
C GLY A 41 -14.21 9.14 0.04
N PHE A 42 -14.51 10.42 0.21
CA PHE A 42 -14.31 11.46 -0.82
C PHE A 42 -13.10 12.32 -0.51
N PRO A 43 -12.14 12.48 -1.44
CA PRO A 43 -11.06 13.44 -1.25
C PRO A 43 -11.62 14.87 -1.25
N THR A 44 -11.08 15.69 -0.33
CA THR A 44 -11.40 17.11 -0.20
C THR A 44 -10.30 17.97 -0.85
N SER A 45 -10.45 19.29 -0.82
CA SER A 45 -9.40 20.22 -1.27
C SER A 45 -8.10 20.04 -0.48
N VAL A 46 -8.18 19.71 0.80
CA VAL A 46 -7.02 19.46 1.67
C VAL A 46 -6.26 18.20 1.22
N VAL A 47 -6.96 17.18 0.71
CA VAL A 47 -6.33 15.98 0.11
C VAL A 47 -5.62 16.36 -1.20
N THR A 48 -6.24 17.19 -2.02
CA THR A 48 -5.61 17.71 -3.24
C THR A 48 -4.33 18.48 -2.91
N GLU A 49 -4.38 19.38 -1.95
CA GLU A 49 -3.23 20.14 -1.46
C GLU A 49 -2.11 19.22 -0.96
N TYR A 50 -2.44 18.21 -0.14
CA TYR A 50 -1.48 17.25 0.41
C TYR A 50 -0.65 16.54 -0.66
N TYR A 51 -1.31 16.01 -1.69
CA TYR A 51 -0.59 15.34 -2.79
C TYR A 51 0.17 16.35 -3.66
N THR A 52 -0.41 17.52 -3.94
CA THR A 52 0.24 18.57 -4.72
C THR A 52 1.51 19.11 -4.05
N GLN A 53 1.53 19.27 -2.73
CA GLN A 53 2.71 19.67 -1.97
C GLN A 53 3.88 18.69 -2.13
N ARG A 54 3.58 17.39 -2.27
CA ARG A 54 4.58 16.31 -2.35
C ARG A 54 4.92 15.90 -3.77
N ALA A 55 4.22 16.45 -4.74
CA ALA A 55 4.48 16.21 -6.15
C ALA A 55 5.73 16.95 -6.60
N THR A 56 6.65 16.22 -7.23
CA THR A 56 7.87 16.74 -7.85
C THR A 56 7.91 16.28 -9.30
N LYS A 57 8.51 17.06 -10.18
CA LYS A 57 8.64 16.70 -11.60
C LYS A 57 9.25 15.31 -11.75
N GLY A 58 8.61 14.45 -12.53
CA GLY A 58 9.01 13.05 -12.73
C GLY A 58 8.95 12.18 -11.47
N GLY A 59 8.31 12.62 -10.37
CA GLY A 59 8.11 11.82 -9.18
C GLY A 59 6.87 10.94 -9.26
N LEU A 60 6.85 9.84 -8.48
CA LEU A 60 5.69 8.95 -8.35
C LEU A 60 5.10 9.02 -6.93
N LEU A 61 3.81 9.29 -6.85
CA LEU A 61 3.03 9.25 -5.62
C LEU A 61 2.02 8.10 -5.67
N ILE A 62 2.00 7.27 -4.62
CA ILE A 62 1.02 6.19 -4.47
C ILE A 62 -0.03 6.64 -3.44
N THR A 63 -1.31 6.54 -3.79
CA THR A 63 -2.40 6.97 -2.90
C THR A 63 -2.47 6.16 -1.62
N GLU A 64 -3.19 6.67 -0.63
CA GLU A 64 -3.74 5.81 0.41
C GLU A 64 -4.60 4.67 -0.19
N GLY A 65 -4.66 3.52 0.52
CA GLY A 65 -5.38 2.36 0.02
C GLY A 65 -6.88 2.62 -0.15
N MET A 66 -7.40 2.32 -1.31
CA MET A 66 -8.82 2.43 -1.67
C MET A 66 -9.44 1.04 -1.77
N HIS A 67 -10.53 0.82 -1.04
CA HIS A 67 -11.21 -0.47 -1.07
C HIS A 67 -11.94 -0.65 -2.41
N PRO A 68 -11.68 -1.72 -3.19
CA PRO A 68 -12.28 -1.92 -4.51
C PRO A 68 -13.81 -1.84 -4.47
N SER A 69 -14.43 -2.52 -3.51
CA SER A 69 -15.90 -2.49 -3.36
C SER A 69 -16.43 -1.14 -2.88
N LEU A 70 -15.64 -0.27 -2.22
CA LEU A 70 -16.11 1.08 -1.83
C LEU A 70 -16.13 2.03 -3.02
N MET A 71 -15.25 1.89 -3.98
CA MET A 71 -15.40 2.54 -5.27
C MET A 71 -16.70 2.08 -5.99
N ILE A 72 -17.18 0.87 -5.67
CA ILE A 72 -18.33 0.19 -6.26
C ILE A 72 -19.56 0.18 -5.37
N PHE A 73 -19.44 0.37 -4.05
CA PHE A 73 -20.58 0.22 -3.10
C PHE A 73 -21.85 0.95 -3.56
N LEU A 74 -21.68 1.81 -4.51
CA LEU A 74 -22.69 2.65 -5.11
C LEU A 74 -23.35 2.03 -6.36
N ILE A 75 -22.71 1.10 -7.06
CA ILE A 75 -23.24 0.49 -8.29
C ILE A 75 -23.91 -0.88 -7.99
N ARG A 76 -23.29 -1.75 -7.17
CA ARG A 76 -23.89 -3.06 -6.85
C ARG A 76 -25.15 -2.99 -5.98
N ALA A 77 -25.29 -1.97 -5.14
CA ALA A 77 -26.55 -1.73 -4.43
C ALA A 77 -27.73 -1.44 -5.38
N VAL A 78 -27.42 -0.96 -6.61
CA VAL A 78 -28.42 -0.70 -7.66
C VAL A 78 -28.89 -2.00 -8.33
N PHE A 79 -27.99 -2.97 -8.50
CA PHE A 79 -28.28 -4.17 -9.29
C PHE A 79 -28.63 -5.42 -8.48
N ARG A 80 -28.35 -5.48 -7.17
CA ARG A 80 -28.84 -6.56 -6.29
C ARG A 80 -30.18 -6.17 -5.64
N LYS A 81 -31.24 -6.75 -6.13
CA LYS A 81 -32.65 -6.55 -5.71
C LYS A 81 -32.95 -6.75 -4.22
N ASN A 82 -31.98 -7.12 -3.35
CA ASN A 82 -32.24 -7.53 -1.96
C ASN A 82 -31.26 -7.02 -0.90
N SER A 83 -30.49 -5.92 -1.12
CA SER A 83 -29.70 -5.34 -0.03
C SER A 83 -30.44 -4.16 0.60
N ARG A 84 -31.05 -4.38 1.75
CA ARG A 84 -31.61 -3.31 2.60
C ARG A 84 -30.47 -2.36 3.01
N GLY A 85 -30.37 -1.18 2.41
CA GLY A 85 -29.39 -0.16 2.79
C GLY A 85 -29.00 0.90 1.75
N CYS A 86 -29.33 0.76 0.48
CA CYS A 86 -29.13 1.83 -0.50
C CYS A 86 -30.41 2.64 -0.68
N VAL A 87 -30.35 3.94 -0.40
CA VAL A 87 -31.50 4.85 -0.37
C VAL A 87 -32.11 5.12 -1.77
N SER A 88 -31.34 5.00 -2.85
CA SER A 88 -31.85 4.93 -4.24
C SER A 88 -30.71 4.68 -5.24
N PRO A 89 -30.99 4.06 -6.42
CA PRO A 89 -30.01 3.87 -7.50
C PRO A 89 -29.37 5.18 -7.97
N ARG A 90 -30.14 6.26 -8.08
CA ARG A 90 -29.63 7.58 -8.49
C ARG A 90 -28.59 8.15 -7.52
N ARG A 91 -28.81 8.02 -6.19
CA ARG A 91 -27.84 8.52 -5.20
C ARG A 91 -26.53 7.74 -5.24
N CYS A 92 -26.61 6.45 -5.51
CA CYS A 92 -25.42 5.61 -5.64
C CYS A 92 -24.58 6.02 -6.85
N LEU A 93 -25.19 6.16 -8.01
CA LEU A 93 -24.50 6.60 -9.23
C LEU A 93 -23.88 8.00 -9.06
N GLN A 94 -24.62 8.94 -8.47
CA GLN A 94 -24.12 10.29 -8.19
C GLN A 94 -22.89 10.28 -7.27
N ARG A 95 -22.85 9.41 -6.24
CA ARG A 95 -21.69 9.32 -5.33
C ARG A 95 -20.47 8.73 -6.02
N SER A 96 -20.61 7.71 -6.86
CA SER A 96 -19.50 7.13 -7.64
C SER A 96 -18.90 8.16 -8.59
N LEU A 97 -19.76 8.87 -9.34
CA LEU A 97 -19.30 9.93 -10.22
C LEU A 97 -18.63 11.08 -9.46
N LEU A 98 -19.18 11.46 -8.30
CA LEU A 98 -18.57 12.48 -7.47
C LEU A 98 -17.19 12.06 -6.96
N ASN A 99 -17.04 10.80 -6.53
CA ASN A 99 -15.74 10.28 -6.08
C ASN A 99 -14.70 10.32 -7.21
N LEU A 100 -15.07 9.84 -8.39
CA LEU A 100 -14.23 9.90 -9.58
C LEU A 100 -13.80 11.34 -9.91
N LEU A 101 -14.75 12.27 -9.92
CA LEU A 101 -14.49 13.70 -10.21
C LEU A 101 -13.59 14.34 -9.14
N GLN A 102 -13.71 13.97 -7.87
CA GLN A 102 -12.84 14.49 -6.82
C GLN A 102 -11.41 13.94 -6.94
N TRP A 103 -11.25 12.65 -7.21
CA TRP A 103 -9.92 12.07 -7.46
C TRP A 103 -9.29 12.64 -8.73
N LYS A 104 -10.10 12.91 -9.76
CA LYS A 104 -9.61 13.60 -10.97
C LYS A 104 -8.99 14.97 -10.65
N LYS A 105 -9.54 15.73 -9.72
CA LYS A 105 -8.93 17.00 -9.29
C LYS A 105 -7.56 16.78 -8.63
N VAL A 106 -7.41 15.68 -7.88
CA VAL A 106 -6.13 15.34 -7.23
C VAL A 106 -5.10 14.96 -8.30
N THR A 107 -5.45 14.08 -9.23
CA THR A 107 -4.53 13.65 -10.30
C THR A 107 -4.16 14.82 -11.22
N ASP A 108 -5.12 15.66 -11.62
CA ASP A 108 -4.85 16.83 -12.45
C ASP A 108 -3.87 17.81 -11.75
N ALA A 109 -4.01 18.02 -10.42
CA ALA A 109 -3.12 18.89 -9.66
C ALA A 109 -1.70 18.29 -9.50
N VAL A 110 -1.59 16.98 -9.36
CA VAL A 110 -0.30 16.25 -9.32
C VAL A 110 0.37 16.30 -10.70
N HIS A 111 -0.38 16.05 -11.78
CA HIS A 111 0.12 16.13 -13.15
C HIS A 111 0.58 17.54 -13.52
N ALA A 112 -0.10 18.58 -13.02
CA ALA A 112 0.32 19.98 -13.23
C ALA A 112 1.72 20.28 -12.64
N LYS A 113 2.20 19.46 -11.68
CA LYS A 113 3.59 19.49 -11.17
C LYS A 113 4.55 18.59 -11.98
N GLY A 114 4.07 17.93 -13.04
CA GLY A 114 4.85 16.98 -13.83
C GLY A 114 5.11 15.64 -13.12
N ALA A 115 4.38 15.30 -12.06
CA ALA A 115 4.50 14.05 -11.33
C ALA A 115 3.49 13.01 -11.82
N PHE A 116 3.71 11.75 -11.48
CA PHE A 116 2.82 10.61 -11.74
C PHE A 116 2.10 10.17 -10.47
N MET A 117 0.93 9.56 -10.63
CA MET A 117 0.13 9.08 -9.50
C MET A 117 -0.41 7.68 -9.72
N ALA A 118 -0.16 6.76 -8.77
CA ALA A 118 -0.72 5.42 -8.75
C ALA A 118 -1.85 5.30 -7.74
N CYS A 119 -2.96 4.64 -8.14
CA CYS A 119 -4.06 4.30 -7.26
C CYS A 119 -3.81 2.98 -6.57
N GLN A 120 -3.73 2.94 -5.23
CA GLN A 120 -3.60 1.67 -4.52
C GLN A 120 -4.99 1.05 -4.26
N LEU A 121 -5.23 -0.15 -4.79
CA LEU A 121 -6.43 -0.94 -4.54
C LEU A 121 -6.19 -2.01 -3.47
N TRP A 122 -7.09 -2.08 -2.50
CA TRP A 122 -6.92 -2.97 -1.36
C TRP A 122 -8.25 -3.54 -0.81
N HIS A 123 -8.23 -4.79 -0.42
CA HIS A 123 -9.34 -5.42 0.27
C HIS A 123 -8.88 -5.98 1.62
N VAL A 124 -9.41 -5.43 2.72
CA VAL A 124 -8.95 -5.69 4.09
C VAL A 124 -9.09 -7.15 4.56
N GLY A 125 -9.99 -7.90 3.95
CA GLY A 125 -10.21 -9.28 4.35
C GLY A 125 -10.64 -9.39 5.83
N ARG A 126 -10.12 -10.38 6.54
CA ARG A 126 -10.39 -10.64 7.96
C ARG A 126 -9.93 -9.54 8.91
N ALA A 127 -9.14 -8.60 8.38
CA ALA A 127 -8.74 -7.44 9.14
C ALA A 127 -9.85 -6.37 9.24
N ALA A 128 -11.04 -6.55 8.68
CA ALA A 128 -12.23 -5.75 8.93
C ALA A 128 -12.94 -6.18 10.21
N VAL A 129 -13.94 -5.38 10.62
CA VAL A 129 -14.92 -5.71 11.68
C VAL A 129 -16.32 -5.42 11.16
N SER A 130 -17.31 -6.21 11.56
CA SER A 130 -18.68 -6.15 11.03
C SER A 130 -19.31 -4.77 11.17
N ILE A 131 -19.04 -4.06 12.27
CA ILE A 131 -19.55 -2.69 12.47
C ILE A 131 -19.09 -1.72 11.38
N SER A 132 -17.89 -1.90 10.82
CA SER A 132 -17.37 -1.09 9.71
C SER A 132 -17.89 -1.58 8.35
N LEU A 133 -18.51 -2.74 8.30
CA LEU A 133 -19.04 -3.38 7.09
C LEU A 133 -20.59 -3.34 7.03
N GLY A 134 -21.21 -2.48 7.84
CA GLY A 134 -22.67 -2.40 7.91
C GLY A 134 -23.32 -3.69 8.44
N GLY A 135 -22.69 -4.33 9.43
CA GLY A 135 -23.15 -5.55 10.06
C GLY A 135 -22.78 -6.85 9.33
N ARG A 136 -22.04 -6.78 8.22
CA ARG A 136 -21.62 -7.96 7.47
C ARG A 136 -20.34 -8.54 8.06
N GLN A 137 -20.27 -9.87 8.13
CA GLN A 137 -19.08 -10.58 8.59
C GLN A 137 -17.89 -10.33 7.66
N PRO A 138 -16.66 -10.11 8.19
CA PRO A 138 -15.44 -10.01 7.39
C PRO A 138 -15.22 -11.26 6.52
N LEU A 139 -14.62 -11.09 5.36
CA LEU A 139 -14.29 -12.17 4.43
C LEU A 139 -12.81 -12.56 4.55
N SER A 140 -12.50 -13.84 4.33
CA SER A 140 -11.12 -14.34 4.23
C SER A 140 -11.07 -15.62 3.37
N SER A 141 -9.84 -16.14 3.14
CA SER A 141 -9.68 -17.46 2.53
C SER A 141 -10.37 -18.56 3.34
N SER A 142 -10.29 -18.48 4.69
CA SER A 142 -10.80 -19.49 5.63
C SER A 142 -11.40 -18.84 6.88
N ALA A 143 -12.15 -19.63 7.67
CA ALA A 143 -12.74 -19.20 8.93
C ALA A 143 -11.66 -19.03 10.02
N THR A 144 -10.90 -17.95 9.91
CA THR A 144 -9.79 -17.66 10.83
C THR A 144 -10.00 -16.30 11.51
N ASN A 145 -9.42 -16.16 12.71
CA ASN A 145 -9.42 -14.95 13.51
C ASN A 145 -7.98 -14.47 13.73
N ILE A 146 -7.78 -13.15 13.84
CA ILE A 146 -6.47 -12.55 14.10
C ILE A 146 -6.02 -12.77 15.58
N GLY A 147 -6.96 -12.97 16.50
CA GLY A 147 -6.76 -13.45 17.87
C GLY A 147 -6.61 -12.34 18.92
N TYR A 148 -5.57 -11.56 18.91
CA TYR A 148 -5.15 -10.82 20.11
C TYR A 148 -5.27 -9.29 20.08
N PHE A 149 -5.98 -8.71 19.13
CA PHE A 149 -6.17 -7.26 19.10
C PHE A 149 -7.63 -6.89 19.21
N ASN A 150 -7.94 -6.00 20.14
CA ASN A 150 -9.18 -5.26 20.05
C ASN A 150 -9.03 -4.18 18.96
N ARG A 151 -9.99 -4.16 18.06
CA ARG A 151 -10.13 -3.10 17.08
C ARG A 151 -10.80 -1.90 17.69
N THR A 152 -10.39 -0.74 17.28
CA THR A 152 -11.21 0.40 17.54
C THR A 152 -11.87 0.93 16.29
N THR A 153 -13.15 1.12 16.41
CA THR A 153 -14.02 1.71 15.42
C THR A 153 -13.75 3.21 15.26
N PRO A 154 -14.18 3.83 14.16
CA PRO A 154 -14.09 5.28 13.99
C PRO A 154 -14.73 6.08 15.13
N GLY A 155 -15.74 5.51 15.82
CA GLY A 155 -16.36 6.12 17.00
C GLY A 155 -15.63 5.91 18.32
N GLY A 156 -14.43 5.32 18.30
CA GLY A 156 -13.63 5.18 19.52
C GLY A 156 -13.85 3.87 20.29
N TYR A 157 -14.79 3.02 19.91
CA TYR A 157 -15.11 1.79 20.65
C TYR A 157 -14.09 0.68 20.35
N LYS A 158 -13.64 0.00 21.39
CA LYS A 158 -12.83 -1.21 21.26
C LYS A 158 -13.77 -2.39 20.97
N VAL A 159 -13.56 -3.06 19.84
CA VAL A 159 -14.29 -4.26 19.46
C VAL A 159 -13.31 -5.42 19.23
N PRO A 160 -13.65 -6.65 19.66
CA PRO A 160 -12.79 -7.80 19.40
C PRO A 160 -12.69 -8.07 17.89
N ASN A 161 -11.60 -8.72 17.47
CA ASN A 161 -11.55 -9.26 16.13
C ASN A 161 -12.56 -10.41 15.99
N GLU A 162 -13.21 -10.44 14.84
CA GLU A 162 -14.23 -11.45 14.53
C GLU A 162 -13.59 -12.58 13.69
N THR A 163 -14.12 -13.80 13.85
CA THR A 163 -13.80 -14.88 12.94
C THR A 163 -14.37 -14.55 11.56
N ALA A 164 -13.54 -14.55 10.54
CA ALA A 164 -13.96 -14.24 9.19
C ALA A 164 -14.83 -15.36 8.60
N ARG A 165 -15.71 -15.02 7.69
CA ARG A 165 -16.42 -15.98 6.85
C ARG A 165 -15.52 -16.39 5.67
N PRO A 166 -15.36 -17.71 5.40
CA PRO A 166 -14.67 -18.17 4.19
C PRO A 166 -15.38 -17.65 2.94
N MET A 167 -14.61 -17.18 1.98
CA MET A 167 -15.14 -16.77 0.68
C MET A 167 -15.66 -17.98 -0.10
N THR A 168 -16.87 -17.87 -0.64
CA THR A 168 -17.39 -18.77 -1.65
C THR A 168 -16.71 -18.50 -3.01
N LEU A 169 -16.86 -19.40 -3.98
CA LEU A 169 -16.39 -19.17 -5.35
C LEU A 169 -17.06 -17.93 -5.98
N GLN A 170 -18.30 -17.64 -5.60
CA GLN A 170 -18.99 -16.42 -6.05
C GLN A 170 -18.40 -15.15 -5.41
N ASP A 171 -18.02 -15.19 -4.11
CA ASP A 171 -17.34 -14.05 -3.49
C ASP A 171 -15.98 -13.78 -4.14
N ILE A 172 -15.24 -14.82 -4.52
CA ILE A 172 -13.96 -14.70 -5.26
C ILE A 172 -14.20 -14.02 -6.60
N LYS A 173 -15.14 -14.50 -7.38
CA LYS A 173 -15.51 -13.89 -8.66
C LYS A 173 -15.95 -12.44 -8.51
N ASP A 174 -16.84 -12.18 -7.55
CA ASP A 174 -17.33 -10.84 -7.25
C ASP A 174 -16.19 -9.88 -6.89
N THR A 175 -15.19 -10.37 -6.14
CA THR A 175 -14.04 -9.57 -5.74
C THR A 175 -13.10 -9.28 -6.92
N ILE A 176 -12.92 -10.22 -7.85
CA ILE A 176 -12.18 -9.99 -9.10
C ILE A 176 -12.88 -8.91 -9.93
N ASP A 177 -14.20 -9.04 -10.13
CA ASP A 177 -14.99 -8.06 -10.87
C ASP A 177 -14.91 -6.66 -10.22
N ASP A 178 -14.88 -6.60 -8.87
CA ASP A 178 -14.73 -5.37 -8.11
C ASP A 178 -13.38 -4.70 -8.38
N HIS A 179 -12.27 -5.46 -8.40
CA HIS A 179 -10.95 -4.92 -8.73
C HIS A 179 -10.87 -4.39 -10.16
N VAL A 180 -11.43 -5.14 -11.12
CA VAL A 180 -11.49 -4.70 -12.53
C VAL A 180 -12.24 -3.37 -12.67
N HIS A 181 -13.39 -3.27 -12.02
CA HIS A 181 -14.17 -2.03 -12.09
C HIS A 181 -13.43 -0.85 -11.43
N ALA A 182 -12.87 -1.08 -10.23
CA ALA A 182 -12.10 -0.06 -9.52
C ALA A 182 -10.88 0.41 -10.33
N ALA A 183 -10.19 -0.51 -11.00
CA ALA A 183 -9.06 -0.18 -11.86
C ALA A 183 -9.49 0.70 -13.05
N LYS A 184 -10.60 0.40 -13.72
CA LYS A 184 -11.15 1.24 -14.79
C LYS A 184 -11.51 2.64 -14.29
N CYS A 185 -12.17 2.73 -13.13
CA CYS A 185 -12.49 4.02 -12.51
C CYS A 185 -11.22 4.83 -12.14
N ALA A 186 -10.16 4.15 -11.68
CA ALA A 186 -8.89 4.81 -11.40
C ALA A 186 -8.27 5.43 -12.66
N ILE A 187 -8.21 4.69 -13.76
CA ILE A 187 -7.71 5.23 -15.03
C ILE A 187 -8.59 6.38 -15.54
N GLU A 188 -9.92 6.28 -15.42
CA GLU A 188 -10.84 7.35 -15.78
C GLU A 188 -10.67 8.60 -14.91
N ALA A 189 -10.31 8.43 -13.63
CA ALA A 189 -9.95 9.51 -12.70
C ALA A 189 -8.55 10.10 -12.99
N GLY A 190 -7.82 9.61 -13.98
CA GLY A 190 -6.52 10.15 -14.41
C GLY A 190 -5.31 9.53 -13.71
N PHE A 191 -5.44 8.43 -12.98
CA PHE A 191 -4.27 7.73 -12.44
C PHE A 191 -3.45 7.08 -13.54
N ASP A 192 -2.12 7.14 -13.43
CA ASP A 192 -1.18 6.57 -14.40
C ASP A 192 -1.02 5.05 -14.22
N CYS A 193 -1.19 4.57 -12.99
CA CYS A 193 -1.00 3.17 -12.63
C CYS A 193 -1.98 2.76 -11.50
N VAL A 194 -2.27 1.46 -11.43
CA VAL A 194 -3.00 0.84 -10.32
C VAL A 194 -2.05 -0.11 -9.59
N GLU A 195 -1.84 0.10 -8.29
CA GLU A 195 -1.09 -0.80 -7.43
C GLU A 195 -2.06 -1.74 -6.70
N ILE A 196 -2.04 -3.02 -7.08
CA ILE A 196 -2.77 -4.08 -6.36
C ILE A 196 -1.97 -4.46 -5.13
N VAL A 197 -2.62 -4.49 -3.97
CA VAL A 197 -1.89 -4.73 -2.75
C VAL A 197 -2.36 -6.01 -2.07
N THR A 198 -1.39 -6.83 -1.71
CA THR A 198 -1.61 -7.88 -0.71
C THR A 198 -1.59 -7.30 0.70
N LEU A 199 -1.22 -6.02 0.81
CA LEU A 199 -1.06 -5.21 2.02
C LEU A 199 -2.07 -4.10 2.08
N PRO A 200 -2.57 -3.64 3.17
CA PRO A 200 -2.44 -2.28 3.67
C PRO A 200 -2.72 -2.06 5.16
N ARG A 201 -2.93 -0.79 5.51
CA ARG A 201 -2.83 -0.19 6.80
C ARG A 201 -4.17 0.22 7.39
N TRP A 202 -4.51 -0.28 8.61
CA TRP A 202 -5.47 0.38 9.49
C TRP A 202 -4.94 0.46 10.91
N ARG A 203 -5.11 1.61 11.53
CA ARG A 203 -4.58 1.83 12.85
C ARG A 203 -5.55 2.42 13.84
N ARG A 204 -5.22 2.14 15.11
CA ARG A 204 -5.69 2.87 16.25
C ARG A 204 -4.62 3.16 17.29
N ARG A 205 -4.85 4.28 18.01
CA ARG A 205 -4.14 4.75 19.19
C ARG A 205 -4.22 3.73 20.34
N LEU A 206 -3.06 3.25 20.79
CA LEU A 206 -2.87 2.71 22.11
C LEU A 206 -2.34 3.83 23.01
N GLU A 207 -2.62 3.79 24.29
CA GLU A 207 -2.27 4.82 25.29
C GLU A 207 -0.75 4.97 25.54
N SER A 208 0.10 4.24 24.84
CA SER A 208 1.54 4.43 24.79
C SER A 208 1.92 5.19 23.51
N ASN A 209 2.83 6.15 23.62
CA ASN A 209 3.23 7.13 22.59
C ASN A 209 3.89 6.55 21.32
N GLU A 210 3.69 5.27 21.00
CA GLU A 210 4.34 4.61 19.88
C GLU A 210 3.38 4.31 18.74
N THR A 211 3.59 5.01 17.63
CA THR A 211 2.82 4.93 16.41
C THR A 211 3.66 4.37 15.28
N LYS A 212 3.53 3.11 14.96
CA LYS A 212 4.25 2.47 13.86
C LYS A 212 3.32 1.98 12.77
N ALA A 213 3.74 2.09 11.54
CA ALA A 213 2.93 1.83 10.36
C ALA A 213 3.65 0.99 9.31
N SER A 214 3.26 -0.26 9.09
CA SER A 214 3.42 -1.06 7.87
C SER A 214 2.22 -1.98 7.69
N GLY A 215 2.00 -2.57 6.56
CA GLY A 215 0.82 -3.37 6.34
C GLY A 215 1.13 -4.64 5.56
N ASN A 216 0.71 -5.76 6.09
CA ASN A 216 0.65 -7.05 5.42
C ASN A 216 -0.52 -7.84 5.98
N GLY A 217 -0.88 -8.96 5.38
CA GLY A 217 -1.89 -9.86 5.93
C GLY A 217 -3.34 -9.51 5.58
N TYR A 218 -3.58 -8.90 4.40
CA TYR A 218 -4.93 -8.63 3.93
C TYR A 218 -5.47 -9.70 2.97
N LEU A 219 -6.57 -9.44 2.27
CA LEU A 219 -7.30 -10.51 1.60
C LEU A 219 -6.45 -11.35 0.66
N LEU A 220 -5.68 -10.72 -0.24
CA LEU A 220 -4.85 -11.48 -1.18
C LEU A 220 -3.74 -12.25 -0.47
N ASP A 221 -3.11 -11.63 0.53
CA ASP A 221 -2.11 -12.28 1.37
C ASP A 221 -2.72 -13.41 2.23
N GLN A 222 -3.97 -13.25 2.70
CA GLN A 222 -4.71 -14.31 3.41
C GLN A 222 -4.96 -15.54 2.55
N PHE A 223 -4.98 -15.41 1.22
CA PHE A 223 -5.00 -16.55 0.31
C PHE A 223 -3.63 -17.14 0.08
N LEU A 224 -2.59 -16.30 -0.03
CA LEU A 224 -1.20 -16.76 -0.23
C LEU A 224 -0.66 -17.52 0.99
N ASN A 225 -0.94 -17.05 2.19
CA ASN A 225 -0.35 -17.53 3.44
C ASN A 225 -0.87 -18.90 3.83
N SER A 226 0.03 -19.88 3.94
CA SER A 226 -0.28 -21.28 4.27
C SER A 226 -0.86 -21.48 5.68
N ASN A 227 -0.55 -20.59 6.63
CA ASN A 227 -1.06 -20.63 7.99
C ASN A 227 -2.44 -19.98 8.15
N VAL A 228 -2.94 -19.33 7.11
CA VAL A 228 -4.26 -18.67 7.08
C VAL A 228 -5.22 -19.34 6.11
N ASN A 229 -4.71 -19.76 4.96
CA ASN A 229 -5.48 -20.44 3.93
C ASN A 229 -5.56 -21.94 4.20
N LEU A 230 -6.65 -22.34 4.83
CA LEU A 230 -6.96 -23.73 5.19
C LEU A 230 -7.91 -24.40 4.17
N ARG A 231 -8.05 -23.81 2.97
CA ARG A 231 -8.94 -24.35 1.92
C ARG A 231 -8.40 -25.65 1.33
N THR A 232 -9.32 -26.50 0.91
CA THR A 232 -9.02 -27.79 0.25
C THR A 232 -9.48 -27.84 -1.21
N ASP A 233 -10.02 -26.70 -1.71
CA ASP A 233 -10.43 -26.56 -3.11
C ASP A 233 -9.28 -25.99 -3.98
N ALA A 234 -9.59 -25.60 -5.22
CA ALA A 234 -8.64 -25.04 -6.17
C ALA A 234 -7.91 -23.75 -5.72
N TYR A 235 -8.31 -23.15 -4.60
CA TYR A 235 -7.73 -21.94 -4.03
C TYR A 235 -6.93 -22.19 -2.73
N GLY A 236 -6.64 -23.45 -2.40
CA GLY A 236 -5.91 -23.82 -1.17
C GLY A 236 -5.00 -25.03 -1.35
N GLY A 237 -4.28 -25.39 -0.28
CA GLY A 237 -3.30 -26.48 -0.28
C GLY A 237 -1.95 -26.05 -0.87
N THR A 238 -1.65 -26.38 -2.12
CA THR A 238 -0.35 -26.07 -2.74
C THR A 238 -0.15 -24.57 -2.94
N LYS A 239 1.10 -24.13 -3.09
CA LYS A 239 1.44 -22.71 -3.32
C LYS A 239 0.79 -22.19 -4.62
N GLU A 240 0.69 -23.04 -5.64
CA GLU A 240 0.04 -22.73 -6.91
C GLU A 240 -1.44 -22.40 -6.72
N ASN A 241 -2.14 -23.22 -5.95
CA ASN A 241 -3.55 -23.01 -5.63
C ASN A 241 -3.76 -21.79 -4.74
N ARG A 242 -2.89 -21.59 -3.73
CA ARG A 242 -2.97 -20.40 -2.87
C ARG A 242 -2.72 -19.10 -3.65
N ALA A 243 -1.83 -19.12 -4.64
CA ALA A 243 -1.53 -17.99 -5.50
C ALA A 243 -2.65 -17.67 -6.51
N ARG A 244 -3.47 -18.65 -6.85
CA ARG A 244 -4.50 -18.58 -7.93
C ARG A 244 -5.35 -17.31 -7.84
N PHE A 245 -5.93 -17.04 -6.69
CA PHE A 245 -6.81 -15.87 -6.55
C PHE A 245 -6.08 -14.54 -6.79
N THR A 246 -4.87 -14.38 -6.27
CA THR A 246 -4.05 -13.19 -6.49
C THR A 246 -3.70 -13.03 -7.97
N LEU A 247 -3.34 -14.12 -8.65
CA LEU A 247 -3.01 -14.10 -10.06
C LEU A 247 -4.25 -13.85 -10.95
N GLU A 248 -5.40 -14.39 -10.60
CA GLU A 248 -6.67 -14.12 -11.31
C GLU A 248 -7.11 -12.65 -11.18
N VAL A 249 -6.94 -12.03 -10.00
CA VAL A 249 -7.15 -10.59 -9.84
C VAL A 249 -6.20 -9.81 -10.73
N LEU A 250 -4.91 -10.18 -10.73
CA LEU A 250 -3.88 -9.52 -11.52
C LEU A 250 -4.19 -9.64 -13.01
N ASP A 251 -4.48 -10.84 -13.51
CA ASP A 251 -4.80 -11.12 -14.92
C ASP A 251 -6.04 -10.35 -15.39
N ALA A 252 -7.09 -10.32 -14.56
CA ALA A 252 -8.33 -9.62 -14.90
C ALA A 252 -8.13 -8.09 -14.95
N VAL A 253 -7.32 -7.53 -14.04
CA VAL A 253 -6.99 -6.09 -14.05
C VAL A 253 -6.08 -5.76 -15.22
N ILE A 254 -5.07 -6.59 -15.53
CA ILE A 254 -4.21 -6.42 -16.71
C ILE A 254 -5.04 -6.46 -18.01
N ALA A 255 -5.95 -7.39 -18.12
CA ALA A 255 -6.85 -7.46 -19.28
C ALA A 255 -7.73 -6.20 -19.42
N ALA A 256 -8.02 -5.52 -18.32
CA ALA A 256 -8.89 -4.36 -18.31
C ALA A 256 -8.19 -3.03 -18.63
N ILE A 257 -6.93 -2.84 -18.20
CA ILE A 257 -6.22 -1.54 -18.29
C ILE A 257 -4.80 -1.63 -18.86
N GLY A 258 -4.31 -2.83 -19.21
CA GLY A 258 -2.97 -3.08 -19.75
C GLY A 258 -1.92 -3.33 -18.66
N ALA A 259 -0.95 -4.21 -18.91
CA ALA A 259 0.07 -4.61 -17.94
C ALA A 259 0.98 -3.44 -17.51
N SER A 260 1.31 -2.54 -18.45
CA SER A 260 2.14 -1.35 -18.20
C SER A 260 1.53 -0.35 -17.20
N ARG A 261 0.25 -0.50 -16.87
CA ARG A 261 -0.50 0.32 -15.90
C ARG A 261 -0.89 -0.44 -14.64
N VAL A 262 -0.33 -1.63 -14.44
CA VAL A 262 -0.62 -2.47 -13.25
C VAL A 262 0.67 -2.75 -12.52
N SER A 263 0.63 -2.68 -11.21
CA SER A 263 1.71 -3.06 -10.31
C SER A 263 1.18 -3.86 -9.13
N ILE A 264 2.07 -4.52 -8.41
CA ILE A 264 1.68 -5.29 -7.23
C ILE A 264 2.64 -5.02 -6.07
N ARG A 265 2.07 -4.94 -4.85
CA ARG A 265 2.83 -4.76 -3.63
C ARG A 265 2.71 -5.98 -2.73
N MET A 266 3.85 -6.50 -2.25
CA MET A 266 3.94 -7.70 -1.43
C MET A 266 4.87 -7.54 -0.23
N SER A 267 4.64 -8.31 0.83
CA SER A 267 5.51 -8.38 2.01
C SER A 267 5.84 -9.83 2.35
N PRO A 268 6.86 -10.39 1.72
CA PRO A 268 7.22 -11.79 1.94
C PRO A 268 7.47 -12.14 3.40
N TRP A 269 8.03 -11.20 4.18
CA TRP A 269 8.35 -11.32 5.59
C TRP A 269 7.33 -10.65 6.51
N GLY A 270 6.10 -10.50 6.01
CA GLY A 270 5.04 -9.83 6.74
C GLY A 270 4.48 -10.66 7.88
N THR A 271 4.25 -10.02 9.05
CA THR A 271 3.70 -10.65 10.26
C THR A 271 2.47 -9.94 10.81
N VAL A 272 2.03 -8.87 10.15
CA VAL A 272 0.85 -8.08 10.58
C VAL A 272 -0.43 -8.72 10.04
N TRP A 273 -1.37 -9.01 10.90
CA TRP A 273 -2.66 -9.64 10.61
C TRP A 273 -2.59 -11.09 10.06
N VAL A 274 -1.40 -11.58 9.77
CA VAL A 274 -1.13 -12.98 9.41
C VAL A 274 0.10 -13.45 10.19
N PRO A 275 0.22 -14.72 10.54
CA PRO A 275 1.50 -15.29 10.95
C PRO A 275 2.47 -15.29 9.78
N LEU A 276 3.76 -15.39 10.03
CA LEU A 276 4.73 -15.63 8.97
C LEU A 276 4.36 -16.92 8.22
N ASP A 277 4.46 -16.92 6.89
CA ASP A 277 4.18 -18.11 6.09
C ASP A 277 5.10 -19.27 6.48
N ALA A 278 4.65 -20.50 6.33
CA ALA A 278 5.48 -21.67 6.67
C ALA A 278 6.70 -21.80 5.73
N ASP A 279 6.59 -21.38 4.48
CA ASP A 279 7.68 -21.32 3.51
C ASP A 279 7.56 -20.02 2.67
N PRO A 280 7.97 -18.89 3.23
CA PRO A 280 7.81 -17.60 2.55
C PRO A 280 8.66 -17.49 1.28
N ILE A 281 9.85 -18.12 1.28
CA ILE A 281 10.74 -18.06 0.12
C ILE A 281 10.12 -18.79 -1.08
N ALA A 282 9.78 -20.06 -0.92
CA ALA A 282 9.20 -20.83 -2.03
C ALA A 282 7.85 -20.29 -2.47
N ASN A 283 7.02 -19.80 -1.53
CA ASN A 283 5.72 -19.25 -1.82
C ASN A 283 5.83 -17.95 -2.65
N TYR A 284 6.59 -16.97 -2.17
CA TYR A 284 6.70 -15.69 -2.86
C TYR A 284 7.59 -15.73 -4.11
N ARG A 285 8.63 -16.58 -4.17
CA ARG A 285 9.37 -16.84 -5.43
C ARG A 285 8.44 -17.37 -6.52
N TYR A 286 7.53 -18.28 -6.19
CA TYR A 286 6.53 -18.78 -7.15
C TYR A 286 5.63 -17.65 -7.64
N VAL A 287 5.01 -16.91 -6.71
CA VAL A 287 4.10 -15.81 -7.09
C VAL A 287 4.81 -14.76 -7.93
N LEU A 288 6.01 -14.36 -7.54
CA LEU A 288 6.79 -13.34 -8.26
C LEU A 288 7.27 -13.82 -9.63
N SER A 289 7.59 -15.11 -9.77
CA SER A 289 7.90 -15.68 -11.11
C SER A 289 6.70 -15.64 -12.05
N GLU A 290 5.49 -15.79 -11.51
CA GLU A 290 4.26 -15.65 -12.29
C GLU A 290 3.93 -14.18 -12.61
N VAL A 291 4.26 -13.25 -11.69
CA VAL A 291 4.13 -11.80 -11.91
C VAL A 291 5.10 -11.32 -12.99
N GLU A 292 6.36 -11.79 -12.98
CA GLU A 292 7.38 -11.47 -14.00
C GLU A 292 6.88 -11.78 -15.41
N LYS A 293 6.24 -12.94 -15.62
CA LYS A 293 5.69 -13.37 -16.92
C LYS A 293 4.60 -12.42 -17.45
N ARG A 294 4.00 -11.62 -16.61
CA ARG A 294 2.89 -10.72 -16.91
C ARG A 294 3.32 -9.32 -17.33
N GLY A 295 4.60 -8.96 -17.10
CA GLY A 295 5.18 -7.69 -17.54
C GLY A 295 4.50 -6.47 -16.90
N VAL A 296 4.22 -6.53 -15.61
CA VAL A 296 3.63 -5.41 -14.85
C VAL A 296 4.59 -4.22 -14.77
N ALA A 297 4.07 -3.02 -14.49
CA ALA A 297 4.86 -1.80 -14.43
C ALA A 297 5.99 -1.86 -13.38
N TYR A 298 5.71 -2.43 -12.22
CA TYR A 298 6.69 -2.66 -11.15
C TYR A 298 6.15 -3.63 -10.09
N VAL A 299 7.04 -4.17 -9.29
CA VAL A 299 6.74 -4.87 -8.04
C VAL A 299 7.26 -4.04 -6.87
N CYS A 300 6.47 -3.83 -5.83
CA CYS A 300 6.93 -3.21 -4.60
C CYS A 300 7.05 -4.25 -3.49
N LEU A 301 8.25 -4.43 -2.94
CA LEU A 301 8.54 -5.37 -1.86
C LEU A 301 8.81 -4.63 -0.54
N THR A 302 8.30 -5.19 0.56
CA THR A 302 8.53 -4.62 1.88
C THR A 302 9.67 -5.34 2.57
N GLN A 303 10.63 -4.59 3.07
CA GLN A 303 11.80 -5.08 3.82
C GLN A 303 11.37 -5.86 5.07
N PRO A 304 12.11 -6.91 5.47
CA PRO A 304 11.77 -7.75 6.61
C PRO A 304 11.71 -6.98 7.94
N GLN A 305 12.56 -5.95 8.14
CA GLN A 305 12.56 -5.12 9.34
C GLN A 305 11.34 -4.19 9.44
N ALA A 306 10.67 -3.94 8.33
CA ALA A 306 9.52 -3.04 8.34
C ALA A 306 8.32 -3.68 9.01
N ASP A 307 7.83 -3.09 10.08
CA ASP A 307 6.59 -3.46 10.74
C ASP A 307 5.78 -2.22 11.15
N LEU A 308 4.49 -2.43 11.39
CA LEU A 308 3.54 -1.40 11.78
C LEU A 308 3.19 -1.40 13.24
N LEU A 309 3.10 -2.58 13.78
CA LEU A 309 2.52 -2.82 15.10
C LEU A 309 3.60 -3.12 16.11
N LEU A 310 4.71 -3.66 15.62
CA LEU A 310 5.82 -4.10 16.46
C LEU A 310 7.00 -3.15 16.28
N GLU A 311 7.75 -2.98 17.36
CA GLU A 311 9.10 -2.45 17.27
C GLU A 311 9.95 -3.37 16.43
N GLU A 312 10.90 -2.82 15.70
CA GLU A 312 11.81 -3.58 14.86
C GLU A 312 12.45 -4.74 15.65
N LYS A 313 12.94 -4.46 16.85
CA LYS A 313 13.50 -5.48 17.76
C LYS A 313 12.52 -6.61 18.03
N THR A 314 11.28 -6.27 18.42
CA THR A 314 10.25 -7.26 18.73
C THR A 314 9.86 -8.08 17.51
N LYS A 315 9.82 -7.46 16.33
CA LYS A 315 9.56 -8.17 15.08
C LYS A 315 10.67 -9.17 14.78
N TRP A 316 11.93 -8.76 14.89
CA TRP A 316 13.08 -9.63 14.70
C TRP A 316 13.04 -10.82 15.68
N GLU A 317 12.80 -10.55 16.96
CA GLU A 317 12.69 -11.60 17.99
C GLU A 317 11.58 -12.61 17.66
N ASN A 318 10.43 -12.16 17.18
CA ASN A 318 9.32 -13.02 16.76
C ASN A 318 9.69 -13.88 15.55
N MET A 319 10.33 -13.30 14.53
CA MET A 319 10.78 -14.03 13.34
C MET A 319 11.86 -15.06 13.70
N TYR A 320 12.87 -14.67 14.46
CA TYR A 320 13.91 -15.57 14.95
C TYR A 320 13.34 -16.74 15.77
N THR A 321 12.37 -16.44 16.64
CA THR A 321 11.70 -17.47 17.42
C THR A 321 10.93 -18.44 16.52
N ALA A 322 10.22 -17.96 15.52
CA ALA A 322 9.47 -18.80 14.59
C ALA A 322 10.41 -19.72 13.77
N ILE A 323 11.52 -19.16 13.28
CA ILE A 323 12.57 -19.94 12.58
C ILE A 323 13.19 -20.99 13.52
N LYS A 324 13.61 -20.58 14.72
CA LYS A 324 14.23 -21.49 15.70
C LYS A 324 13.31 -22.64 16.12
N LEU A 325 12.01 -22.40 16.16
CA LEU A 325 11.01 -23.43 16.46
C LEU A 325 10.64 -24.30 15.25
N GLY A 326 11.30 -24.13 14.10
CA GLY A 326 11.00 -24.88 12.88
C GLY A 326 9.61 -24.60 12.28
N LYS A 327 9.00 -23.47 12.65
CA LYS A 327 7.67 -23.07 12.11
C LYS A 327 7.75 -22.43 10.73
N VAL A 328 8.95 -22.07 10.29
CA VAL A 328 9.23 -21.39 9.03
C VAL A 328 10.43 -22.05 8.37
N ALA A 329 10.30 -22.41 7.12
CA ALA A 329 11.36 -22.99 6.30
C ALA A 329 12.31 -21.88 5.78
N ALA A 330 13.07 -21.29 6.70
CA ALA A 330 14.07 -20.27 6.43
C ALA A 330 15.11 -20.25 7.56
N THR A 331 16.25 -19.63 7.30
CA THR A 331 17.26 -19.28 8.29
C THR A 331 17.20 -17.79 8.63
N VAL A 332 18.01 -17.35 9.58
CA VAL A 332 18.10 -15.92 9.92
C VAL A 332 18.74 -15.12 8.78
N GLU A 333 19.71 -15.73 8.11
CA GLU A 333 20.42 -15.18 6.96
C GLU A 333 19.53 -14.98 5.75
N ASP A 334 18.42 -15.72 5.67
CA ASP A 334 17.44 -15.61 4.60
C ASP A 334 16.52 -14.38 4.73
N LEU A 335 16.57 -13.66 5.85
CA LEU A 335 15.68 -12.52 6.13
C LEU A 335 16.09 -11.26 5.35
N HIS A 336 16.02 -11.34 4.03
CA HIS A 336 16.29 -10.24 3.09
C HIS A 336 15.46 -10.38 1.81
N LEU A 337 15.50 -9.37 0.94
CA LEU A 337 14.73 -9.37 -0.32
C LEU A 337 15.47 -10.03 -1.50
N GLY A 338 16.75 -10.37 -1.36
CA GLY A 338 17.60 -10.92 -2.43
C GLY A 338 17.01 -12.16 -3.12
N HIS A 339 16.36 -13.05 -2.37
CA HIS A 339 15.70 -14.25 -2.93
C HIS A 339 14.64 -13.93 -3.98
N PHE A 340 14.05 -12.74 -3.92
CA PHE A 340 12.95 -12.34 -4.80
C PHE A 340 13.44 -11.58 -6.03
N GLN A 341 14.61 -10.92 -5.94
CA GLN A 341 15.28 -10.29 -7.08
C GLN A 341 15.68 -11.31 -8.13
N GLU A 342 16.08 -12.50 -7.70
CA GLU A 342 16.51 -13.56 -8.61
C GLU A 342 15.45 -14.00 -9.62
N VAL A 343 14.17 -13.82 -9.32
CA VAL A 343 13.05 -14.22 -10.20
C VAL A 343 12.48 -13.05 -10.99
N LEU A 344 12.75 -11.81 -10.57
CA LEU A 344 12.35 -10.58 -11.27
C LEU A 344 13.51 -10.09 -12.15
N LYS A 345 13.49 -10.43 -13.44
CA LYS A 345 14.58 -10.14 -14.36
C LYS A 345 14.38 -8.83 -15.13
N THR A 346 13.15 -8.52 -15.45
CA THR A 346 12.77 -7.38 -16.30
C THR A 346 11.82 -6.43 -15.60
N THR A 347 11.06 -6.92 -14.62
CA THR A 347 10.13 -6.10 -13.85
C THR A 347 10.87 -5.29 -12.80
N PRO A 348 10.78 -3.94 -12.81
CA PRO A 348 11.43 -3.10 -11.82
C PRO A 348 10.96 -3.39 -10.40
N ILE A 349 11.89 -3.32 -9.43
CA ILE A 349 11.63 -3.59 -8.02
C ILE A 349 11.75 -2.31 -7.20
N LEU A 350 10.67 -1.94 -6.53
CA LEU A 350 10.63 -0.87 -5.55
C LEU A 350 10.74 -1.46 -4.15
N ALA A 351 11.67 -0.94 -3.34
CA ALA A 351 11.78 -1.34 -1.94
C ALA A 351 11.01 -0.39 -1.01
N SER A 352 10.40 -0.95 0.02
CA SER A 352 9.62 -0.22 1.01
C SER A 352 10.01 -0.64 2.43
N GLY A 353 10.08 0.32 3.34
CA GLY A 353 10.21 0.05 4.77
C GLY A 353 11.57 0.34 5.35
N SER A 354 11.56 1.12 6.44
CA SER A 354 12.74 1.49 7.26
C SER A 354 13.82 2.31 6.54
N TYR A 355 13.50 2.93 5.41
CA TYR A 355 14.42 3.86 4.73
C TYR A 355 14.35 5.27 5.31
N ASP A 356 15.49 5.91 5.38
CA ASP A 356 15.69 7.28 5.82
C ASP A 356 16.64 8.05 4.88
N GLY A 357 17.14 9.20 5.31
CA GLY A 357 18.04 10.05 4.53
C GLY A 357 19.45 9.50 4.36
N GLU A 358 19.83 8.46 5.09
CA GLU A 358 21.19 7.90 5.08
C GLU A 358 21.23 6.54 4.37
N ASN A 359 20.31 5.62 4.70
CA ASN A 359 20.35 4.24 4.20
C ASN A 359 19.66 4.02 2.84
N CYS A 360 19.00 5.03 2.28
CA CYS A 360 18.20 4.90 1.05
C CYS A 360 19.01 4.80 -0.25
N PHE A 361 20.33 4.95 -0.20
CA PHE A 361 21.15 5.00 -1.39
C PHE A 361 21.74 3.65 -1.79
N GLU A 362 22.19 2.87 -0.82
CA GLU A 362 23.08 1.73 -1.05
C GLU A 362 22.47 0.65 -1.96
N GLU A 363 21.24 0.22 -1.70
CA GLU A 363 20.59 -0.83 -2.50
C GLU A 363 20.34 -0.41 -3.94
N VAL A 364 20.05 0.89 -4.16
CA VAL A 364 19.88 1.44 -5.51
C VAL A 364 21.23 1.54 -6.22
N GLU A 365 22.28 1.97 -5.52
CA GLU A 365 23.64 2.04 -6.09
C GLU A 365 24.16 0.66 -6.51
N ARG A 366 23.93 -0.35 -5.68
CA ARG A 366 24.30 -1.75 -5.99
C ARG A 366 23.41 -2.39 -7.07
N GLY A 367 22.30 -1.75 -7.45
CA GLY A 367 21.35 -2.29 -8.43
C GLY A 367 20.49 -3.42 -7.86
N GLU A 368 20.41 -3.53 -6.55
CA GLU A 368 19.56 -4.49 -5.86
C GLU A 368 18.08 -4.06 -5.91
N MET A 369 17.84 -2.75 -5.84
CA MET A 369 16.52 -2.14 -5.99
C MET A 369 16.55 -1.05 -7.04
N ASP A 370 15.43 -0.89 -7.75
CA ASP A 370 15.32 0.15 -8.79
C ASP A 370 14.88 1.50 -8.23
N ALA A 371 14.06 1.50 -7.18
CA ALA A 371 13.62 2.71 -6.49
C ALA A 371 13.28 2.45 -5.01
N ILE A 372 13.26 3.51 -4.21
CA ILE A 372 12.95 3.47 -2.79
C ILE A 372 11.64 4.19 -2.52
N THR A 373 10.77 3.54 -1.74
CA THR A 373 9.50 4.15 -1.33
C THR A 373 9.55 4.65 0.10
N PHE A 374 9.20 5.90 0.31
CA PHE A 374 9.20 6.57 1.60
C PHE A 374 7.77 6.80 2.10
N GLY A 375 7.50 6.40 3.33
CA GLY A 375 6.20 6.66 3.97
C GLY A 375 6.26 7.87 4.89
N ARG A 376 6.61 7.63 6.15
CA ARG A 376 6.56 8.62 7.25
C ARG A 376 7.35 9.89 6.95
N TRP A 377 8.47 9.79 6.27
CA TRP A 377 9.28 10.94 5.89
C TRP A 377 8.56 11.87 4.92
N PHE A 378 7.73 11.35 4.01
CA PHE A 378 6.87 12.19 3.17
C PHE A 378 5.72 12.86 3.94
N ILE A 379 5.33 12.33 5.12
CA ILE A 379 4.32 13.02 5.94
C ILE A 379 4.85 14.37 6.40
N SER A 380 6.05 14.39 6.98
CA SER A 380 6.64 15.56 7.64
C SER A 380 7.59 16.38 6.75
N ASN A 381 7.87 15.91 5.55
CA ASN A 381 8.72 16.59 4.57
C ASN A 381 8.02 16.62 3.22
N PRO A 382 7.17 17.62 2.93
CA PRO A 382 6.56 17.74 1.60
C PRO A 382 7.62 17.90 0.49
N ASP A 383 8.78 18.44 0.82
CA ASP A 383 9.97 18.65 -0.01
C ASP A 383 11.03 17.54 0.13
N LEU A 384 10.64 16.32 0.49
CA LEU A 384 11.54 15.21 0.80
C LEU A 384 12.60 14.97 -0.30
N VAL A 385 12.20 15.01 -1.57
CA VAL A 385 13.12 14.76 -2.71
C VAL A 385 14.24 15.78 -2.73
N ALA A 386 13.93 17.07 -2.55
CA ALA A 386 14.91 18.15 -2.51
C ALA A 386 15.83 18.01 -1.28
N LYS A 387 15.27 17.71 -0.10
CA LYS A 387 16.08 17.51 1.11
C LYS A 387 17.03 16.33 0.98
N LEU A 388 16.60 15.20 0.41
CA LEU A 388 17.46 14.04 0.16
C LEU A 388 18.58 14.40 -0.84
N ARG A 389 18.26 15.11 -1.93
CA ARG A 389 19.22 15.54 -2.96
C ARG A 389 20.29 16.46 -2.39
N LEU A 390 19.90 17.39 -1.54
CA LEU A 390 20.79 18.36 -0.91
C LEU A 390 21.45 17.88 0.38
N GLY A 391 21.15 16.66 0.84
CA GLY A 391 21.66 16.16 2.12
C GLY A 391 21.16 16.94 3.33
N LYS A 392 20.00 17.59 3.24
CA LYS A 392 19.42 18.36 4.33
C LYS A 392 18.82 17.46 5.39
N ARG A 393 18.79 17.96 6.63
CA ARG A 393 18.15 17.23 7.74
C ARG A 393 16.65 17.10 7.51
N LEU A 394 16.12 15.89 7.69
CA LEU A 394 14.70 15.62 7.60
C LEU A 394 13.97 16.05 8.87
N THR A 395 12.82 16.69 8.71
CA THR A 395 11.91 17.04 9.80
C THR A 395 11.25 15.76 10.33
N ASN A 396 11.28 15.56 11.64
CA ASN A 396 10.65 14.42 12.28
C ASN A 396 9.12 14.49 12.16
N TRP A 397 8.50 13.35 11.98
CA TRP A 397 7.03 13.24 11.97
C TRP A 397 6.45 13.24 13.40
N ASN A 398 5.21 13.72 13.51
CA ASN A 398 4.41 13.59 14.72
C ASN A 398 3.40 12.45 14.60
N PRO A 399 3.59 11.30 15.27
CA PRO A 399 2.67 10.18 15.16
C PRO A 399 1.23 10.47 15.60
N ALA A 400 1.02 11.43 16.49
CA ALA A 400 -0.32 11.80 16.96
C ALA A 400 -1.18 12.40 15.84
N THR A 401 -0.55 12.97 14.80
CA THR A 401 -1.24 13.59 13.66
C THR A 401 -1.36 12.71 12.43
N PHE A 402 -0.91 11.46 12.48
CA PHE A 402 -1.00 10.55 11.32
C PHE A 402 -2.44 10.35 10.86
N TYR A 403 -3.39 10.35 11.77
CA TYR A 403 -4.82 10.17 11.52
C TYR A 403 -5.62 11.32 12.13
N VAL A 404 -6.75 11.64 11.53
CA VAL A 404 -7.70 12.58 12.13
C VAL A 404 -8.20 12.02 13.46
N SER A 405 -8.14 12.85 14.49
CA SER A 405 -8.72 12.61 15.81
C SER A 405 -9.77 13.67 16.12
N ALA A 406 -10.64 13.42 17.08
CA ALA A 406 -11.61 14.42 17.54
C ALA A 406 -10.87 15.69 18.03
N GLY A 407 -11.31 16.85 17.56
CA GLY A 407 -10.72 18.15 17.91
C GLY A 407 -9.53 18.58 17.05
N MET A 408 -9.09 17.79 16.06
CA MET A 408 -8.07 18.19 15.08
C MET A 408 -8.69 18.87 13.87
N PHE A 409 -8.00 19.89 13.35
CA PHE A 409 -8.31 20.43 12.02
C PHE A 409 -7.88 19.45 10.91
N GLU A 410 -8.50 19.53 9.73
CA GLU A 410 -8.16 18.66 8.60
C GLU A 410 -6.71 18.84 8.13
N SER A 411 -6.12 20.01 8.33
CA SER A 411 -4.73 20.35 7.98
C SER A 411 -3.69 19.83 8.96
N ASP A 412 -4.05 19.59 10.24
CA ASP A 412 -3.09 19.30 11.32
C ASP A 412 -2.24 18.05 11.03
N GLY A 413 -0.91 18.23 10.92
CA GLY A 413 0.04 17.19 10.57
C GLY A 413 -0.22 16.58 9.19
N TYR A 414 -0.87 17.32 8.29
CA TYR A 414 -1.22 16.89 6.94
C TYR A 414 -0.68 17.84 5.88
N THR A 415 -1.14 19.09 5.86
CA THR A 415 -0.68 20.14 4.94
C THR A 415 0.08 21.27 5.61
N ASP A 416 0.23 21.24 6.92
CA ASP A 416 0.85 22.27 7.77
C ASP A 416 2.36 22.05 8.05
N TYR A 417 2.94 20.94 7.59
CA TYR A 417 4.39 20.75 7.67
C TYR A 417 5.12 21.75 6.76
N PRO A 418 6.12 22.47 7.29
CA PRO A 418 6.84 23.47 6.51
C PRO A 418 7.69 22.83 5.43
N PHE A 419 7.76 23.51 4.29
CA PHE A 419 8.87 23.31 3.37
C PHE A 419 10.16 23.79 4.05
N GLY A 420 11.28 23.09 3.86
CA GLY A 420 12.56 23.59 4.31
C GLY A 420 12.92 24.86 3.50
N GLU A 421 13.85 25.65 4.03
CA GLU A 421 14.49 26.73 3.26
C GLU A 421 15.34 26.11 2.13
N VAL A 422 14.68 25.64 1.10
CA VAL A 422 15.23 25.45 -0.22
C VAL A 422 14.87 26.75 -0.92
N GLU A 423 15.71 27.77 -0.73
CA GLU A 423 15.61 28.98 -1.55
C GLU A 423 15.61 28.52 -3.02
N ASP A 424 14.65 29.03 -3.76
CA ASP A 424 14.47 28.77 -5.18
C ASP A 424 15.70 29.24 -5.98
N GLU A 425 16.78 28.47 -6.00
CA GLU A 425 17.86 28.69 -6.97
C GLU A 425 17.42 28.34 -8.42
N GLU A 426 16.27 27.68 -8.61
CA GLU A 426 15.71 27.40 -9.94
C GLU A 426 14.85 28.53 -10.51
N ALA A 427 14.44 29.53 -9.72
CA ALA A 427 13.71 30.69 -10.22
C ALA A 427 14.61 31.83 -10.75
N ALA A 428 15.93 31.67 -10.66
CA ALA A 428 16.93 32.68 -11.01
C ALA A 428 17.81 32.30 -12.21
N LYS A 429 17.43 31.30 -13.02
CA LYS A 429 18.14 31.00 -14.28
C LYS A 429 17.19 30.96 -15.46
#